data_26852c8c283e58c679201ff1d2c46963
#
_entry.id   26852c8c283e58c679201ff1d2c46963
#
_cell.length_a   1.000
_cell.length_b   1.000
_cell.length_c   1.000
_cell.angle_alpha   90.00
_cell.angle_beta   90.00
_cell.angle_gamma   90.00
#
_symmetry.space_group_name_H-M   'P 1'
#
loop_
_entity.id
_entity.type
_entity.pdbx_description
1 polymer ?
#
loop_
_entity_poly.entity_id
_entity_poly.type
_entity_poly.pdbx_seq_one_letter_code
_entity_poly.pdbx_strand_id
1 'polypeptide(L)'
;MDIKSLISNIDPNNISIKDFQNFQSKLNNLIASYKLNPKNIIFITDFDYTITKRYNYEKNLTLYSSYRFYDESLIGGDQQRILDIQNELCNKYMKYETDNTYDKKIREKNVHEFYSKSLDVYINPNFTRKSVGKMLDKLKEKFELRKYTKELFELLIKLGIPIVIVSGGVKEVIIDLLKECIKNFELYLTQKKIIIIANELYFEEGKGCIGHSTNVIYAFNKSNFVKESIKTNFPEVKNVIVMGDHLNDFDSVQDLEINKNDIIGIGFVNIKPEIINDETKKDEIGKNVEEYNNVYDVNLIGNTDFNFVIKLLELFEQKI
;
A
#
# COMPACT_ATOMS: atom_id res chain seq x y z
N MET A 1 -27.06 9.05 -0.67
CA MET A 1 -26.72 8.13 -1.81
C MET A 1 -26.69 6.75 -1.21
N ASP A 2 -27.35 5.77 -1.78
CA ASP A 2 -27.20 4.40 -1.30
C ASP A 2 -26.01 3.70 -1.99
N ILE A 3 -25.56 2.58 -1.42
CA ILE A 3 -24.42 1.84 -1.95
C ILE A 3 -24.68 1.32 -3.37
N LYS A 4 -25.93 0.97 -3.70
CA LYS A 4 -26.30 0.51 -5.04
C LYS A 4 -26.11 1.61 -6.08
N SER A 5 -26.52 2.84 -5.73
CA SER A 5 -26.29 4.01 -6.57
C SER A 5 -24.80 4.33 -6.74
N LEU A 6 -24.00 4.08 -5.71
CA LEU A 6 -22.54 4.27 -5.79
C LEU A 6 -21.90 3.29 -6.77
N ILE A 7 -22.29 2.02 -6.73
CA ILE A 7 -21.73 0.96 -7.58
C ILE A 7 -22.22 1.10 -9.02
N SER A 8 -23.49 1.49 -9.23
CA SER A 8 -24.07 1.65 -10.57
C SER A 8 -23.38 2.72 -11.43
N ASN A 9 -22.60 3.60 -10.81
CA ASN A 9 -21.81 4.63 -11.51
C ASN A 9 -20.38 4.21 -11.84
N ILE A 10 -19.99 2.96 -11.54
CA ILE A 10 -18.67 2.39 -11.86
C ILE A 10 -18.87 1.38 -12.98
N ASP A 11 -17.90 1.32 -13.90
CA ASP A 11 -17.89 0.27 -14.91
C ASP A 11 -17.87 -1.10 -14.20
N PRO A 12 -18.86 -1.98 -14.48
CA PRO A 12 -18.95 -3.29 -13.85
C PRO A 12 -17.69 -4.15 -14.05
N ASN A 13 -16.91 -3.89 -15.10
CA ASN A 13 -15.66 -4.60 -15.37
C ASN A 13 -14.51 -4.14 -14.43
N ASN A 14 -14.67 -3.00 -13.78
CA ASN A 14 -13.64 -2.40 -12.94
C ASN A 14 -13.89 -2.61 -11.44
N ILE A 15 -14.96 -3.32 -11.06
CA ILE A 15 -15.28 -3.61 -9.65
C ILE A 15 -15.85 -5.02 -9.50
N SER A 16 -15.44 -5.71 -8.44
CA SER A 16 -16.02 -6.99 -8.02
C SER A 16 -16.37 -6.95 -6.54
N ILE A 17 -17.57 -7.39 -6.20
CA ILE A 17 -18.05 -7.55 -4.82
C ILE A 17 -18.71 -8.92 -4.74
N LYS A 18 -18.04 -9.87 -4.07
CA LYS A 18 -18.52 -11.26 -4.01
C LYS A 18 -19.82 -11.40 -3.21
N ASP A 19 -19.89 -10.74 -2.06
CA ASP A 19 -21.07 -10.76 -1.18
C ASP A 19 -21.52 -9.32 -0.86
N PHE A 20 -22.39 -8.81 -1.70
CA PHE A 20 -22.90 -7.45 -1.55
C PHE A 20 -23.69 -7.23 -0.24
N GLN A 21 -24.43 -8.24 0.23
CA GLN A 21 -25.23 -8.10 1.45
C GLN A 21 -24.33 -8.03 2.68
N ASN A 22 -23.30 -8.87 2.73
CA ASN A 22 -22.30 -8.83 3.80
C ASN A 22 -21.52 -7.53 3.79
N PHE A 23 -21.04 -7.08 2.62
CA PHE A 23 -20.35 -5.79 2.49
C PHE A 23 -21.24 -4.62 2.96
N GLN A 24 -22.51 -4.59 2.56
CA GLN A 24 -23.45 -3.57 2.99
C GLN A 24 -23.66 -3.59 4.50
N SER A 25 -23.79 -4.77 5.11
CA SER A 25 -23.89 -4.92 6.57
C SER A 25 -22.67 -4.37 7.30
N LYS A 26 -21.48 -4.75 6.87
CA LYS A 26 -20.20 -4.24 7.42
C LYS A 26 -20.13 -2.71 7.32
N LEU A 27 -20.46 -2.15 6.16
CA LEU A 27 -20.41 -0.70 5.95
C LEU A 27 -21.42 0.06 6.85
N ASN A 28 -22.62 -0.49 7.03
CA ASN A 28 -23.60 0.10 7.95
C ASN A 28 -23.07 0.09 9.40
N ASN A 29 -22.42 -0.99 9.82
CA ASN A 29 -21.79 -1.09 11.15
C ASN A 29 -20.67 -0.04 11.31
N LEU A 30 -19.82 0.13 10.30
CA LEU A 30 -18.76 1.13 10.31
C LEU A 30 -19.35 2.55 10.42
N ILE A 31 -20.36 2.88 9.61
CA ILE A 31 -21.02 4.18 9.65
C ILE A 31 -21.66 4.44 11.02
N ALA A 32 -22.31 3.44 11.60
CA ALA A 32 -22.91 3.55 12.93
C ALA A 32 -21.83 3.80 14.00
N SER A 33 -20.73 3.04 13.95
CA SER A 33 -19.59 3.18 14.85
C SER A 33 -18.91 4.56 14.72
N TYR A 34 -18.73 5.05 13.48
CA TYR A 34 -18.19 6.40 13.21
C TYR A 34 -19.06 7.50 13.83
N LYS A 35 -20.38 7.40 13.71
CA LYS A 35 -21.32 8.37 14.29
C LYS A 35 -21.29 8.41 15.81
N LEU A 36 -20.98 7.29 16.45
CA LEU A 36 -20.77 7.24 17.90
C LEU A 36 -19.45 7.94 18.29
N ASN A 37 -18.37 7.63 17.60
CA ASN A 37 -17.06 8.24 17.81
C ASN A 37 -16.17 8.02 16.58
N PRO A 38 -15.76 9.06 15.84
CA PRO A 38 -14.86 8.92 14.70
C PRO A 38 -13.56 8.17 15.00
N LYS A 39 -13.06 8.24 16.23
CA LYS A 39 -11.84 7.52 16.67
C LYS A 39 -12.01 5.99 16.74
N ASN A 40 -13.23 5.49 16.65
CA ASN A 40 -13.48 4.05 16.56
C ASN A 40 -12.96 3.45 15.25
N ILE A 41 -12.69 4.28 14.24
CA ILE A 41 -12.31 3.82 12.89
C ILE A 41 -10.88 4.20 12.58
N ILE A 42 -10.17 3.28 11.93
CA ILE A 42 -8.86 3.52 11.36
C ILE A 42 -8.82 3.07 9.90
N PHE A 43 -8.04 3.79 9.11
CA PHE A 43 -7.78 3.48 7.71
C PHE A 43 -6.34 2.96 7.57
N ILE A 44 -6.18 1.70 7.17
CA ILE A 44 -4.89 1.03 6.99
C ILE A 44 -4.69 0.78 5.50
N THR A 45 -3.53 1.11 4.98
CA THR A 45 -3.25 0.92 3.55
C THR A 45 -1.82 0.49 3.32
N ASP A 46 -1.63 -0.41 2.36
CA ASP A 46 -0.34 -0.57 1.71
C ASP A 46 -0.01 0.65 0.85
N PHE A 47 1.24 0.79 0.41
CA PHE A 47 1.70 1.93 -0.39
C PHE A 47 1.96 1.56 -1.84
N ASP A 48 2.89 0.64 -2.09
CA ASP A 48 3.34 0.29 -3.43
C ASP A 48 2.24 -0.45 -4.19
N TYR A 49 1.86 0.08 -5.36
CA TYR A 49 0.82 -0.47 -6.23
C TYR A 49 -0.61 -0.45 -5.64
N THR A 50 -0.75 0.10 -4.41
CA THR A 50 -2.01 0.43 -3.75
C THR A 50 -2.27 1.94 -3.81
N ILE A 51 -1.45 2.76 -3.15
CA ILE A 51 -1.48 4.23 -3.29
C ILE A 51 -0.79 4.66 -4.58
N THR A 52 0.33 4.02 -4.94
CA THR A 52 0.93 4.18 -6.25
C THR A 52 0.24 3.26 -7.27
N LYS A 53 0.39 3.58 -8.56
CA LYS A 53 0.02 2.68 -9.65
C LYS A 53 1.12 1.66 -9.92
N ARG A 54 0.74 0.46 -10.33
CA ARG A 54 1.67 -0.56 -10.84
C ARG A 54 1.98 -0.38 -12.31
N TYR A 55 1.03 0.12 -13.08
CA TYR A 55 1.15 0.28 -14.52
C TYR A 55 0.70 1.66 -14.96
N ASN A 56 1.42 2.23 -15.91
CA ASN A 56 0.92 3.34 -16.72
C ASN A 56 0.30 2.75 -17.99
N TYR A 57 -1.03 2.79 -18.08
CA TYR A 57 -1.79 2.17 -19.18
C TYR A 57 -1.66 2.93 -20.50
N GLU A 58 -1.42 4.24 -20.47
CA GLU A 58 -1.24 5.04 -21.67
C GLU A 58 0.11 4.75 -22.34
N LYS A 59 1.16 4.58 -21.54
CA LYS A 59 2.53 4.34 -22.01
C LYS A 59 2.86 2.86 -22.07
N ASN A 60 1.98 1.95 -21.65
CA ASN A 60 2.21 0.52 -21.51
C ASN A 60 3.49 0.18 -20.72
N LEU A 61 3.66 0.83 -19.55
CA LEU A 61 4.86 0.71 -18.73
C LEU A 61 4.55 0.16 -17.35
N THR A 62 5.43 -0.70 -16.84
CA THR A 62 5.47 -1.04 -15.41
C THR A 62 6.15 0.09 -14.63
N LEU A 63 5.49 0.57 -13.58
CA LEU A 63 6.00 1.62 -12.70
C LEU A 63 6.82 1.03 -11.56
N TYR A 64 7.60 1.89 -10.90
CA TYR A 64 8.46 1.48 -9.80
C TYR A 64 7.70 1.42 -8.47
N SER A 65 8.19 0.56 -7.59
CA SER A 65 7.83 0.58 -6.17
C SER A 65 8.79 1.49 -5.40
N SER A 66 8.38 1.97 -4.23
CA SER A 66 9.22 2.75 -3.31
C SER A 66 10.48 2.01 -2.88
N TYR A 67 10.49 0.71 -3.06
CA TYR A 67 11.63 -0.18 -2.84
C TYR A 67 12.65 -0.17 -3.99
N ARG A 68 12.24 0.10 -5.24
CA ARG A 68 13.06 0.03 -6.47
C ARG A 68 13.53 1.39 -6.99
N PHE A 69 13.57 2.42 -6.19
CA PHE A 69 13.85 3.78 -6.64
C PHE A 69 15.32 4.05 -7.03
N TYR A 70 16.22 3.13 -6.77
CA TYR A 70 17.65 3.29 -7.03
C TYR A 70 18.11 2.75 -8.40
N ASP A 71 17.22 2.14 -9.19
CA ASP A 71 17.60 1.42 -10.41
C ASP A 71 18.24 2.29 -11.51
N GLU A 72 18.04 3.61 -11.50
CA GLU A 72 18.49 4.46 -12.62
C GLU A 72 19.37 5.66 -12.24
N SER A 73 19.67 5.90 -10.97
CA SER A 73 20.27 7.20 -10.61
C SER A 73 21.30 7.19 -9.51
N LEU A 74 21.90 6.06 -9.22
CA LEU A 74 22.95 6.02 -8.20
C LEU A 74 24.15 6.86 -8.57
N ILE A 75 24.51 7.68 -7.62
CA ILE A 75 25.54 8.68 -7.72
C ILE A 75 26.89 8.00 -7.81
N GLY A 76 27.64 8.26 -8.86
CA GLY A 76 29.06 8.01 -8.89
C GLY A 76 29.52 6.63 -9.35
N GLY A 77 28.90 6.02 -10.37
CA GLY A 77 29.52 4.91 -11.09
C GLY A 77 29.20 3.48 -10.58
N ASP A 78 28.51 3.34 -9.45
CA ASP A 78 28.15 2.04 -8.87
C ASP A 78 26.79 1.49 -9.31
N GLN A 79 26.11 2.17 -10.24
CA GLN A 79 24.76 1.82 -10.67
C GLN A 79 24.68 0.39 -11.18
N GLN A 80 25.58 -0.02 -12.09
CA GLN A 80 25.56 -1.36 -12.66
C GLN A 80 25.77 -2.44 -11.59
N ARG A 81 26.72 -2.23 -10.67
CA ARG A 81 26.96 -3.17 -9.56
C ARG A 81 25.73 -3.38 -8.70
N ILE A 82 24.99 -2.33 -8.41
CA ILE A 82 23.78 -2.40 -7.60
C ILE A 82 22.64 -3.11 -8.34
N LEU A 83 22.46 -2.82 -9.64
CA LEU A 83 21.53 -3.56 -10.48
C LEU A 83 21.85 -5.05 -10.51
N ASP A 84 23.12 -5.41 -10.66
CA ASP A 84 23.56 -6.80 -10.68
C ASP A 84 23.27 -7.50 -9.35
N ILE A 85 23.57 -6.86 -8.21
CA ILE A 85 23.24 -7.37 -6.88
C ILE A 85 21.73 -7.56 -6.73
N GLN A 86 20.93 -6.57 -7.11
CA GLN A 86 19.47 -6.66 -6.98
C GLN A 86 18.87 -7.74 -7.88
N ASN A 87 19.37 -7.88 -9.11
CA ASN A 87 18.94 -8.96 -10.00
C ASN A 87 19.29 -10.34 -9.42
N GLU A 88 20.47 -10.48 -8.86
CA GLU A 88 20.88 -11.72 -8.16
C GLU A 88 19.97 -12.03 -6.98
N LEU A 89 19.69 -11.04 -6.13
CA LEU A 89 18.77 -11.18 -5.01
C LEU A 89 17.35 -11.54 -5.45
N CYS A 90 16.82 -10.86 -6.46
CA CYS A 90 15.51 -11.18 -7.02
C CYS A 90 15.45 -12.63 -7.55
N ASN A 91 16.41 -13.03 -8.36
CA ASN A 91 16.47 -14.39 -8.93
C ASN A 91 16.55 -15.47 -7.84
N LYS A 92 17.24 -15.18 -6.75
CA LYS A 92 17.40 -16.13 -5.63
C LYS A 92 16.18 -16.24 -4.74
N TYR A 93 15.54 -15.11 -4.40
CA TYR A 93 14.61 -15.03 -3.29
C TYR A 93 13.14 -14.78 -3.67
N MET A 94 12.82 -14.12 -4.81
CA MET A 94 11.44 -13.73 -5.13
C MET A 94 10.46 -14.91 -5.21
N LYS A 95 10.93 -16.09 -5.58
CA LYS A 95 10.11 -17.32 -5.57
C LYS A 95 9.51 -17.63 -4.20
N TYR A 96 10.18 -17.29 -3.11
CA TYR A 96 9.69 -17.53 -1.75
C TYR A 96 8.59 -16.56 -1.33
N GLU A 97 8.47 -15.40 -1.97
CA GLU A 97 7.36 -14.49 -1.73
C GLU A 97 6.09 -14.93 -2.46
N THR A 98 6.22 -15.45 -3.67
CA THR A 98 5.08 -15.71 -4.58
C THR A 98 4.61 -17.18 -4.60
N ASP A 99 5.50 -18.15 -4.34
CA ASP A 99 5.20 -19.58 -4.43
C ASP A 99 4.78 -20.16 -3.08
N ASN A 100 3.49 -20.46 -2.94
CA ASN A 100 2.89 -21.01 -1.72
C ASN A 100 3.20 -22.49 -1.50
N THR A 101 3.91 -23.18 -2.40
CA THR A 101 4.30 -24.59 -2.24
C THR A 101 5.45 -24.76 -1.23
N TYR A 102 6.23 -23.72 -0.97
CA TYR A 102 7.26 -23.74 0.06
C TYR A 102 6.67 -23.62 1.47
N ASP A 103 7.29 -24.29 2.44
CA ASP A 103 6.97 -24.16 3.86
C ASP A 103 7.00 -22.68 4.32
N LYS A 104 6.03 -22.28 5.14
CA LYS A 104 5.86 -20.89 5.59
C LYS A 104 7.13 -20.34 6.26
N LYS A 105 7.79 -21.12 7.13
CA LYS A 105 9.02 -20.66 7.82
C LYS A 105 10.18 -20.48 6.86
N ILE A 106 10.28 -21.33 5.82
CA ILE A 106 11.29 -21.21 4.77
C ILE A 106 11.02 -19.93 3.97
N ARG A 107 9.77 -19.66 3.63
CA ARG A 107 9.35 -18.44 2.93
C ARG A 107 9.70 -17.19 3.74
N GLU A 108 9.25 -17.11 4.98
CA GLU A 108 9.49 -15.99 5.88
C GLU A 108 11.00 -15.70 6.04
N LYS A 109 11.81 -16.74 6.27
CA LYS A 109 13.26 -16.60 6.40
C LYS A 109 13.89 -16.02 5.13
N ASN A 110 13.55 -16.57 3.97
CA ASN A 110 14.17 -16.15 2.70
C ASN A 110 13.71 -14.76 2.27
N VAL A 111 12.44 -14.42 2.50
CA VAL A 111 11.91 -13.09 2.19
C VAL A 111 12.50 -12.05 3.14
N HIS A 112 12.64 -12.34 4.43
CA HIS A 112 13.36 -11.48 5.35
C HIS A 112 14.82 -11.23 4.90
N GLU A 113 15.53 -12.28 4.51
CA GLU A 113 16.91 -12.17 4.02
C GLU A 113 16.99 -11.33 2.73
N PHE A 114 16.02 -11.49 1.83
CA PHE A 114 15.90 -10.68 0.62
C PHE A 114 15.80 -9.19 0.95
N TYR A 115 14.81 -8.81 1.78
CA TYR A 115 14.60 -7.41 2.12
C TYR A 115 15.79 -6.80 2.87
N SER A 116 16.39 -7.53 3.84
CA SER A 116 17.59 -7.07 4.56
C SER A 116 18.74 -6.78 3.62
N LYS A 117 19.10 -7.74 2.77
CA LYS A 117 20.24 -7.59 1.83
C LYS A 117 19.97 -6.52 0.77
N SER A 118 18.73 -6.34 0.39
CA SER A 118 18.37 -5.31 -0.56
C SER A 118 18.46 -3.91 0.05
N LEU A 119 18.18 -3.77 1.34
CA LEU A 119 18.37 -2.50 2.05
C LEU A 119 19.84 -2.21 2.33
N ASP A 120 20.68 -3.23 2.53
CA ASP A 120 22.15 -3.07 2.68
C ASP A 120 22.80 -2.34 1.49
N VAL A 121 22.20 -2.46 0.30
CA VAL A 121 22.70 -1.80 -0.92
C VAL A 121 22.69 -0.27 -0.81
N TYR A 122 21.81 0.29 0.03
CA TYR A 122 21.74 1.73 0.26
C TYR A 122 22.84 2.25 1.18
N ILE A 123 23.53 1.37 1.93
CA ILE A 123 24.61 1.78 2.84
C ILE A 123 25.82 2.22 2.00
N ASN A 124 25.90 3.54 1.78
CA ASN A 124 26.88 4.14 0.89
C ASN A 124 27.16 5.59 1.34
N PRO A 125 28.45 5.99 1.48
CA PRO A 125 28.81 7.35 1.90
C PRO A 125 28.38 8.44 0.90
N ASN A 126 28.17 8.10 -0.36
CA ASN A 126 27.70 9.02 -1.38
C ASN A 126 26.17 9.12 -1.45
N PHE A 127 25.45 8.21 -0.77
CA PHE A 127 24.00 8.19 -0.75
C PHE A 127 23.47 8.95 0.46
N THR A 128 23.07 10.21 0.25
CA THR A 128 22.61 11.12 1.31
C THR A 128 21.10 11.26 1.29
N ARG A 129 20.48 11.77 2.37
CA ARG A 129 19.06 12.10 2.40
C ARG A 129 18.65 13.05 1.25
N LYS A 130 19.53 14.00 0.90
CA LYS A 130 19.32 14.92 -0.24
C LYS A 130 19.36 14.16 -1.58
N SER A 131 20.12 13.07 -1.65
CA SER A 131 20.17 12.25 -2.87
C SER A 131 18.84 11.56 -3.15
N VAL A 132 18.08 11.15 -2.14
CA VAL A 132 16.74 10.55 -2.29
C VAL A 132 15.83 11.50 -3.07
N GLY A 133 15.70 12.76 -2.64
CA GLY A 133 14.87 13.75 -3.35
C GLY A 133 15.31 13.98 -4.80
N LYS A 134 16.64 14.12 -5.03
CA LYS A 134 17.15 14.28 -6.41
C LYS A 134 16.89 13.07 -7.30
N MET A 135 16.90 11.87 -6.73
CA MET A 135 16.57 10.66 -7.47
C MET A 135 15.09 10.62 -7.86
N LEU A 136 14.21 10.95 -6.91
CA LEU A 136 12.78 11.03 -7.19
C LEU A 136 12.44 12.06 -8.27
N ASP A 137 13.12 13.22 -8.26
CA ASP A 137 12.99 14.21 -9.34
C ASP A 137 13.34 13.63 -10.72
N LYS A 138 14.42 12.83 -10.80
CA LYS A 138 14.82 12.16 -12.05
C LYS A 138 13.88 11.02 -12.45
N LEU A 139 13.34 10.30 -11.47
CA LEU A 139 12.47 9.15 -11.66
C LEU A 139 10.98 9.51 -11.65
N LYS A 140 10.63 10.78 -11.71
CA LYS A 140 9.25 11.27 -11.59
C LYS A 140 8.27 10.57 -12.53
N GLU A 141 8.70 10.20 -13.74
CA GLU A 141 7.87 9.47 -14.71
C GLU A 141 7.72 7.97 -14.38
N LYS A 142 8.50 7.45 -13.43
CA LYS A 142 8.47 6.04 -13.02
C LYS A 142 7.60 5.82 -11.78
N PHE A 143 7.17 6.90 -11.12
CA PHE A 143 6.24 6.85 -10.00
C PHE A 143 4.98 7.61 -10.36
N GLU A 144 3.84 7.01 -10.15
CA GLU A 144 2.55 7.64 -10.35
C GLU A 144 1.63 7.29 -9.17
N LEU A 145 1.17 8.31 -8.44
CA LEU A 145 0.12 8.12 -7.44
C LEU A 145 -1.22 7.87 -8.16
N ARG A 146 -2.07 7.04 -7.57
CA ARG A 146 -3.44 6.88 -8.09
C ARG A 146 -4.16 8.22 -8.06
N LYS A 147 -4.97 8.44 -9.07
CA LYS A 147 -5.81 9.63 -9.17
C LYS A 147 -6.67 9.76 -7.91
N TYR A 148 -6.81 10.99 -7.43
CA TYR A 148 -7.54 11.34 -6.21
C TYR A 148 -6.85 10.90 -4.89
N THR A 149 -5.56 10.59 -4.89
CA THR A 149 -4.80 10.34 -3.65
C THR A 149 -4.92 11.52 -2.68
N LYS A 150 -4.73 12.73 -3.16
CA LYS A 150 -4.82 13.95 -2.35
C LYS A 150 -6.21 14.07 -1.71
N GLU A 151 -7.27 13.94 -2.50
CA GLU A 151 -8.65 14.07 -2.09
C GLU A 151 -9.03 12.99 -1.06
N LEU A 152 -8.54 11.76 -1.23
CA LEU A 152 -8.73 10.67 -0.27
C LEU A 152 -8.12 11.02 1.09
N PHE A 153 -6.87 11.47 1.12
CA PHE A 153 -6.19 11.80 2.36
C PHE A 153 -6.84 13.02 3.04
N GLU A 154 -7.17 14.06 2.28
CA GLU A 154 -7.86 15.26 2.81
C GLU A 154 -9.24 14.89 3.40
N LEU A 155 -9.98 13.99 2.76
CA LEU A 155 -11.29 13.52 3.27
C LEU A 155 -11.12 12.72 4.57
N LEU A 156 -10.19 11.76 4.64
CA LEU A 156 -9.93 10.99 5.84
C LEU A 156 -9.53 11.89 7.02
N ILE A 157 -8.67 12.89 6.77
CA ILE A 157 -8.26 13.86 7.79
C ILE A 157 -9.45 14.72 8.24
N LYS A 158 -10.30 15.17 7.31
CA LYS A 158 -11.53 15.91 7.60
C LYS A 158 -12.51 15.09 8.44
N LEU A 159 -12.66 13.81 8.15
CA LEU A 159 -13.48 12.86 8.90
C LEU A 159 -12.90 12.53 10.30
N GLY A 160 -11.65 12.90 10.56
CA GLY A 160 -10.96 12.54 11.80
C GLY A 160 -10.57 11.06 11.88
N ILE A 161 -10.51 10.37 10.73
CA ILE A 161 -10.09 8.97 10.61
C ILE A 161 -8.58 8.92 10.42
N PRO A 162 -7.81 8.36 11.38
CA PRO A 162 -6.35 8.24 11.23
C PRO A 162 -5.99 7.28 10.10
N ILE A 163 -4.84 7.57 9.47
CA ILE A 163 -4.32 6.80 8.34
C ILE A 163 -3.03 6.11 8.79
N VAL A 164 -2.95 4.79 8.61
CA VAL A 164 -1.73 4.01 8.79
C VAL A 164 -1.31 3.43 7.45
N ILE A 165 -0.16 3.86 6.96
CA ILE A 165 0.48 3.30 5.77
C ILE A 165 1.45 2.24 6.26
N VAL A 166 1.31 0.99 5.79
CA VAL A 166 2.20 -0.13 6.13
C VAL A 166 2.81 -0.71 4.87
N SER A 167 4.13 -0.58 4.70
CA SER A 167 4.83 -0.91 3.46
C SER A 167 6.17 -1.61 3.70
N GLY A 168 6.51 -2.56 2.83
CA GLY A 168 7.86 -3.09 2.71
C GLY A 168 8.85 -2.15 2.00
N GLY A 169 8.37 -1.02 1.51
CA GLY A 169 9.16 -0.01 0.80
C GLY A 169 10.02 0.86 1.71
N VAL A 170 10.69 1.85 1.13
CA VAL A 170 11.59 2.78 1.82
C VAL A 170 10.80 4.01 2.27
N LYS A 171 10.82 4.29 3.58
CA LYS A 171 10.02 5.33 4.24
C LYS A 171 10.29 6.72 3.68
N GLU A 172 11.55 7.05 3.43
CA GLU A 172 11.97 8.35 2.90
C GLU A 172 11.36 8.63 1.52
N VAL A 173 11.25 7.59 0.69
CA VAL A 173 10.63 7.65 -0.64
C VAL A 173 9.13 7.90 -0.51
N ILE A 174 8.47 7.16 0.39
CA ILE A 174 7.02 7.30 0.66
C ILE A 174 6.71 8.72 1.14
N ILE A 175 7.52 9.25 2.08
CA ILE A 175 7.37 10.60 2.61
C ILE A 175 7.50 11.63 1.49
N ASP A 176 8.56 11.55 0.68
CA ASP A 176 8.83 12.54 -0.36
C ASP A 176 7.73 12.53 -1.44
N LEU A 177 7.25 11.34 -1.86
CA LEU A 177 6.15 11.22 -2.83
C LEU A 177 4.82 11.81 -2.29
N LEU A 178 4.47 11.54 -1.05
CA LEU A 178 3.22 12.04 -0.46
C LEU A 178 3.28 13.53 -0.12
N LYS A 179 4.43 14.04 0.28
CA LYS A 179 4.66 15.45 0.58
C LYS A 179 4.43 16.36 -0.63
N GLU A 180 4.71 15.87 -1.84
CA GLU A 180 4.45 16.64 -3.08
C GLU A 180 2.96 16.85 -3.32
N CYS A 181 2.09 15.95 -2.90
CA CYS A 181 0.66 16.03 -3.20
C CYS A 181 -0.22 16.44 -2.01
N ILE A 182 0.20 16.16 -0.76
CA ILE A 182 -0.60 16.41 0.43
C ILE A 182 -0.09 17.66 1.16
N LYS A 183 -0.93 18.72 1.17
CA LYS A 183 -0.61 19.96 1.90
C LYS A 183 -0.54 19.68 3.41
N ASN A 184 0.44 20.29 4.08
CA ASN A 184 0.68 20.13 5.54
C ASN A 184 1.01 18.68 5.97
N PHE A 185 1.56 17.86 5.07
CA PHE A 185 1.86 16.46 5.32
C PHE A 185 2.71 16.23 6.59
N GLU A 186 3.79 17.01 6.78
CA GLU A 186 4.66 16.95 7.96
C GLU A 186 3.89 17.22 9.28
N LEU A 187 2.93 18.15 9.24
CA LEU A 187 2.08 18.44 10.39
C LEU A 187 1.19 17.23 10.72
N TYR A 188 0.66 16.54 9.70
CA TYR A 188 -0.17 15.36 9.90
C TYR A 188 0.62 14.16 10.45
N LEU A 189 1.89 14.02 10.05
CA LEU A 189 2.80 13.04 10.65
C LEU A 189 3.04 13.37 12.14
N THR A 190 3.37 14.62 12.46
CA THR A 190 3.62 15.08 13.84
C THR A 190 2.38 14.91 14.74
N GLN A 191 1.19 15.16 14.19
CA GLN A 191 -0.09 14.98 14.89
C GLN A 191 -0.57 13.53 14.92
N LYS A 192 0.17 12.60 14.35
CA LYS A 192 -0.21 11.18 14.21
C LYS A 192 -1.56 10.97 13.50
N LYS A 193 -1.97 11.90 12.63
CA LYS A 193 -3.10 11.72 11.73
C LYS A 193 -2.73 10.80 10.58
N ILE A 194 -1.45 10.79 10.23
CA ILE A 194 -0.83 9.85 9.31
C ILE A 194 0.34 9.20 10.04
N ILE A 195 0.39 7.87 10.03
CA ILE A 195 1.52 7.09 10.51
C ILE A 195 2.07 6.27 9.33
N ILE A 196 3.38 6.27 9.15
CA ILE A 196 4.07 5.47 8.13
C ILE A 196 4.91 4.42 8.83
N ILE A 197 4.56 3.16 8.61
CA ILE A 197 5.26 1.97 9.06
C ILE A 197 5.94 1.39 7.83
N ALA A 198 7.24 1.68 7.65
CA ALA A 198 8.02 1.28 6.49
C ALA A 198 9.49 1.17 6.86
N ASN A 199 10.32 0.60 5.98
CA ASN A 199 11.74 0.46 6.21
C ASN A 199 12.44 1.82 6.16
N GLU A 200 13.16 2.18 7.21
CA GLU A 200 13.87 3.46 7.34
C GLU A 200 15.34 3.31 6.95
N LEU A 201 15.87 4.34 6.29
CA LEU A 201 17.30 4.50 6.03
C LEU A 201 17.88 5.53 7.02
N TYR A 202 19.04 5.23 7.58
CA TYR A 202 19.70 6.08 8.56
C TYR A 202 20.80 6.88 7.88
N PHE A 203 20.68 8.20 7.93
CA PHE A 203 21.64 9.13 7.33
C PHE A 203 22.42 9.88 8.39
N GLU A 204 23.73 10.04 8.17
CA GLU A 204 24.60 10.87 8.99
C GLU A 204 25.29 11.92 8.10
N GLU A 205 25.34 13.16 8.58
CA GLU A 205 25.97 14.25 7.82
C GLU A 205 27.45 13.96 7.56
N GLY A 206 27.86 14.08 6.30
CA GLY A 206 29.23 13.76 5.86
C GLY A 206 29.55 12.28 5.69
N LYS A 207 28.65 11.36 6.11
CA LYS A 207 28.86 9.90 5.98
C LYS A 207 27.85 9.21 5.06
N GLY A 208 26.82 9.93 4.61
CA GLY A 208 25.77 9.38 3.75
C GLY A 208 24.82 8.43 4.49
N CYS A 209 24.35 7.37 3.82
CA CYS A 209 23.55 6.33 4.45
C CYS A 209 24.44 5.36 5.22
N ILE A 210 24.21 5.26 6.52
CA ILE A 210 25.02 4.48 7.45
C ILE A 210 24.35 3.17 7.90
N GLY A 211 23.07 2.96 7.53
CA GLY A 211 22.32 1.78 7.93
C GLY A 211 20.83 1.91 7.60
N HIS A 212 20.08 0.91 8.01
CA HIS A 212 18.62 0.84 7.87
C HIS A 212 17.96 0.18 9.08
N SER A 213 16.62 0.11 9.09
CA SER A 213 15.82 -0.56 10.13
C SER A 213 16.34 -1.97 10.40
N THR A 214 16.61 -2.28 11.67
CA THR A 214 17.02 -3.64 12.10
C THR A 214 15.87 -4.64 12.01
N ASN A 215 14.64 -4.19 12.31
CA ASN A 215 13.41 -4.96 12.14
C ASN A 215 12.82 -4.65 10.76
N VAL A 216 13.27 -5.40 9.77
CA VAL A 216 12.85 -5.19 8.38
C VAL A 216 11.39 -5.60 8.19
N ILE A 217 10.63 -4.74 7.52
CA ILE A 217 9.20 -4.94 7.20
C ILE A 217 9.10 -5.57 5.81
N TYR A 218 8.32 -6.63 5.71
CA TYR A 218 8.04 -7.35 4.46
C TYR A 218 6.63 -7.96 4.48
N ALA A 219 6.20 -8.58 3.39
CA ALA A 219 4.84 -9.02 3.18
C ALA A 219 4.24 -9.88 4.33
N PHE A 220 5.05 -10.72 5.01
CA PHE A 220 4.54 -11.67 6.00
C PHE A 220 4.60 -11.19 7.46
N ASN A 221 5.14 -10.01 7.74
CA ASN A 221 5.27 -9.51 9.12
C ASN A 221 4.60 -8.16 9.39
N LYS A 222 3.89 -7.60 8.42
CA LYS A 222 3.17 -6.31 8.54
C LYS A 222 2.23 -6.28 9.76
N SER A 223 1.54 -7.38 10.06
CA SER A 223 0.58 -7.47 11.17
C SER A 223 1.18 -7.13 12.53
N ASN A 224 2.40 -7.58 12.82
CA ASN A 224 3.08 -7.30 14.08
C ASN A 224 3.26 -5.79 14.31
N PHE A 225 3.70 -5.08 13.28
CA PHE A 225 3.95 -3.63 13.34
C PHE A 225 2.64 -2.83 13.42
N VAL A 226 1.62 -3.26 12.66
CA VAL A 226 0.28 -2.64 12.71
C VAL A 226 -0.33 -2.81 14.10
N LYS A 227 -0.30 -4.02 14.67
CA LYS A 227 -0.83 -4.31 16.00
C LYS A 227 -0.17 -3.44 17.07
N GLU A 228 1.15 -3.34 17.07
CA GLU A 228 1.91 -2.50 18.01
C GLU A 228 1.54 -1.02 17.86
N SER A 229 1.48 -0.54 16.62
CA SER A 229 1.13 0.85 16.32
C SER A 229 -0.28 1.20 16.76
N ILE A 230 -1.27 0.34 16.49
CA ILE A 230 -2.66 0.59 16.89
C ILE A 230 -2.80 0.56 18.40
N LYS A 231 -2.24 -0.43 19.07
CA LYS A 231 -2.26 -0.51 20.53
C LYS A 231 -1.70 0.74 21.21
N THR A 232 -0.63 1.29 20.62
CA THR A 232 0.07 2.45 21.20
C THR A 232 -0.63 3.78 20.89
N ASN A 233 -1.12 3.95 19.65
CA ASN A 233 -1.58 5.26 19.18
C ASN A 233 -3.10 5.38 19.09
N PHE A 234 -3.83 4.26 18.94
CA PHE A 234 -5.26 4.23 18.66
C PHE A 234 -6.00 3.14 19.46
N PRO A 235 -5.92 3.12 20.80
CA PRO A 235 -6.50 2.05 21.63
C PRO A 235 -8.03 1.98 21.58
N GLU A 236 -8.70 3.03 21.08
CA GLU A 236 -10.17 3.09 20.96
C GLU A 236 -10.72 2.44 19.69
N VAL A 237 -9.83 2.05 18.74
CA VAL A 237 -10.24 1.51 17.43
C VAL A 237 -11.01 0.21 17.58
N LYS A 238 -12.15 0.15 16.90
CA LYS A 238 -13.07 -1.02 16.85
C LYS A 238 -13.32 -1.49 15.44
N ASN A 239 -13.09 -0.63 14.44
CA ASN A 239 -13.39 -0.88 13.05
C ASN A 239 -12.20 -0.48 12.16
N VAL A 240 -12.00 -1.24 11.10
CA VAL A 240 -10.88 -1.03 10.16
C VAL A 240 -11.39 -0.98 8.72
N ILE A 241 -10.85 -0.04 7.95
CA ILE A 241 -10.86 -0.11 6.50
C ILE A 241 -9.43 -0.43 6.09
N VAL A 242 -9.20 -1.55 5.41
CA VAL A 242 -7.88 -1.96 4.95
C VAL A 242 -7.83 -1.99 3.42
N MET A 243 -6.77 -1.42 2.83
CA MET A 243 -6.52 -1.45 1.38
C MET A 243 -5.18 -2.10 1.07
N GLY A 244 -5.14 -2.89 -0.01
CA GLY A 244 -3.92 -3.49 -0.51
C GLY A 244 -4.02 -3.98 -1.95
N ASP A 245 -2.87 -4.22 -2.58
CA ASP A 245 -2.77 -4.83 -3.92
C ASP A 245 -2.29 -6.28 -3.88
N HIS A 246 -1.97 -6.78 -2.70
CA HIS A 246 -1.56 -8.17 -2.47
C HIS A 246 -2.46 -8.84 -1.43
N LEU A 247 -2.70 -10.15 -1.57
CA LEU A 247 -3.57 -10.89 -0.65
C LEU A 247 -3.09 -10.80 0.81
N ASN A 248 -1.77 -10.79 1.03
CA ASN A 248 -1.15 -10.66 2.36
C ASN A 248 -1.30 -9.25 3.00
N ASP A 249 -1.75 -8.24 2.24
CA ASP A 249 -1.98 -6.91 2.84
C ASP A 249 -3.19 -6.93 3.78
N PHE A 250 -4.19 -7.75 3.46
CA PHE A 250 -5.30 -7.99 4.39
C PHE A 250 -4.83 -8.66 5.69
N ASP A 251 -3.78 -9.49 5.63
CA ASP A 251 -3.21 -10.13 6.83
C ASP A 251 -2.58 -9.10 7.79
N SER A 252 -2.29 -7.89 7.33
CA SER A 252 -1.79 -6.82 8.21
C SER A 252 -2.71 -6.50 9.39
N VAL A 253 -3.99 -6.84 9.30
CA VAL A 253 -5.00 -6.60 10.33
C VAL A 253 -5.46 -7.87 11.06
N GLN A 254 -4.96 -9.05 10.68
CA GLN A 254 -5.42 -10.34 11.25
C GLN A 254 -5.16 -10.49 12.76
N ASP A 255 -4.08 -9.89 13.26
CA ASP A 255 -3.67 -9.97 14.67
C ASP A 255 -4.32 -8.90 15.55
N LEU A 256 -5.17 -8.06 14.97
CA LEU A 256 -5.99 -7.11 15.72
C LEU A 256 -7.15 -7.86 16.39
N GLU A 257 -7.43 -7.51 17.64
CA GLU A 257 -8.57 -8.04 18.38
C GLU A 257 -9.89 -7.37 17.93
N ILE A 258 -10.13 -7.37 16.59
CA ILE A 258 -11.28 -6.76 15.93
C ILE A 258 -12.07 -7.85 15.20
N ASN A 259 -13.38 -7.81 15.33
CA ASN A 259 -14.24 -8.78 14.65
C ASN A 259 -14.15 -8.62 13.13
N LYS A 260 -14.12 -9.73 12.38
CA LYS A 260 -14.08 -9.69 10.91
C LYS A 260 -15.24 -8.90 10.28
N ASN A 261 -16.39 -8.85 10.95
CA ASN A 261 -17.55 -8.06 10.51
C ASN A 261 -17.35 -6.53 10.70
N ASP A 262 -16.32 -6.14 11.43
CA ASP A 262 -15.95 -4.75 11.67
C ASP A 262 -14.71 -4.33 10.85
N ILE A 263 -14.32 -5.16 9.88
CA ILE A 263 -13.23 -4.91 8.93
C ILE A 263 -13.80 -4.90 7.51
N ILE A 264 -13.57 -3.81 6.77
CA ILE A 264 -13.81 -3.74 5.33
C ILE A 264 -12.48 -3.81 4.60
N GLY A 265 -12.34 -4.81 3.72
CA GLY A 265 -11.20 -4.98 2.83
C GLY A 265 -11.48 -4.45 1.42
N ILE A 266 -10.56 -3.64 0.88
CA ILE A 266 -10.60 -3.13 -0.49
C ILE A 266 -9.32 -3.56 -1.20
N GLY A 267 -9.44 -4.45 -2.19
CA GLY A 267 -8.34 -4.97 -2.98
C GLY A 267 -8.14 -4.19 -4.28
N PHE A 268 -6.89 -4.01 -4.70
CA PHE A 268 -6.52 -3.47 -6.01
C PHE A 268 -5.95 -4.58 -6.89
N VAL A 269 -6.75 -5.10 -7.81
CA VAL A 269 -6.33 -6.16 -8.76
C VAL A 269 -5.62 -5.50 -9.94
N ASN A 270 -4.31 -5.35 -9.82
CA ASN A 270 -3.48 -4.71 -10.84
C ASN A 270 -3.29 -5.64 -12.05
N ILE A 271 -3.97 -5.37 -13.16
CA ILE A 271 -3.89 -6.14 -14.41
C ILE A 271 -2.93 -5.44 -15.37
N LYS A 272 -2.07 -6.20 -16.05
CA LYS A 272 -1.16 -5.63 -17.05
C LYS A 272 -1.93 -5.02 -18.23
N PRO A 273 -1.46 -3.86 -18.76
CA PRO A 273 -2.15 -3.18 -19.87
C PRO A 273 -2.35 -4.07 -21.11
N GLU A 274 -1.36 -4.91 -21.43
CA GLU A 274 -1.41 -5.80 -22.60
C GLU A 274 -2.43 -6.92 -22.48
N ILE A 275 -2.85 -7.29 -21.27
CA ILE A 275 -3.79 -8.41 -21.04
C ILE A 275 -5.20 -7.99 -20.64
N ILE A 276 -5.39 -6.75 -20.19
CA ILE A 276 -6.71 -6.29 -19.66
C ILE A 276 -7.81 -6.34 -20.76
N ASN A 277 -7.44 -6.13 -22.02
CA ASN A 277 -8.36 -6.16 -23.16
C ASN A 277 -8.19 -7.41 -24.04
N ASP A 278 -7.36 -8.37 -23.63
CA ASP A 278 -7.14 -9.62 -24.36
C ASP A 278 -8.23 -10.63 -24.00
N GLU A 279 -9.14 -10.87 -24.95
CA GLU A 279 -10.25 -11.84 -24.81
C GLU A 279 -9.74 -13.24 -24.44
N THR A 280 -8.54 -13.64 -24.91
CA THR A 280 -7.96 -14.95 -24.61
C THR A 280 -7.47 -15.09 -23.17
N LYS A 281 -7.35 -13.97 -22.45
CA LYS A 281 -6.88 -13.89 -21.07
C LYS A 281 -8.00 -13.68 -20.04
N LYS A 282 -9.25 -13.63 -20.47
CA LYS A 282 -10.40 -13.42 -19.56
C LYS A 282 -10.46 -14.43 -18.43
N ASP A 283 -10.19 -15.71 -18.71
CA ASP A 283 -10.21 -16.76 -17.68
C ASP A 283 -9.07 -16.59 -16.66
N GLU A 284 -7.91 -16.13 -17.10
CA GLU A 284 -6.78 -15.83 -16.21
C GLU A 284 -7.09 -14.65 -15.30
N ILE A 285 -7.64 -13.58 -15.87
CA ILE A 285 -8.11 -12.40 -15.12
C ILE A 285 -9.19 -12.81 -14.13
N GLY A 286 -10.18 -13.61 -14.56
CA GLY A 286 -11.28 -14.09 -13.72
C GLY A 286 -10.78 -14.90 -12.52
N LYS A 287 -9.81 -15.78 -12.68
CA LYS A 287 -9.19 -16.53 -11.58
C LYS A 287 -8.47 -15.62 -10.59
N ASN A 288 -7.71 -14.64 -11.08
CA ASN A 288 -7.05 -13.67 -10.24
C ASN A 288 -8.06 -12.86 -9.42
N VAL A 289 -9.14 -12.36 -10.03
CA VAL A 289 -10.22 -11.66 -9.34
C VAL A 289 -10.89 -12.55 -8.29
N GLU A 290 -11.10 -13.84 -8.56
CA GLU A 290 -11.71 -14.77 -7.60
C GLU A 290 -10.80 -15.01 -6.38
N GLU A 291 -9.49 -15.05 -6.54
CA GLU A 291 -8.55 -15.12 -5.42
C GLU A 291 -8.70 -13.90 -4.50
N TYR A 292 -8.78 -12.69 -5.07
CA TYR A 292 -9.01 -11.47 -4.32
C TYR A 292 -10.40 -11.43 -3.66
N ASN A 293 -11.44 -11.94 -4.33
CA ASN A 293 -12.79 -12.04 -3.79
C ASN A 293 -12.88 -12.96 -2.54
N ASN A 294 -11.92 -13.85 -2.33
CA ASN A 294 -11.85 -14.69 -1.13
C ASN A 294 -11.22 -13.96 0.07
N VAL A 295 -10.60 -12.81 -0.15
CA VAL A 295 -9.86 -12.04 0.86
C VAL A 295 -10.51 -10.69 1.12
N TYR A 296 -10.84 -9.94 0.07
CA TYR A 296 -11.37 -8.59 0.16
C TYR A 296 -12.87 -8.53 -0.08
N ASP A 297 -13.54 -7.60 0.57
CA ASP A 297 -14.98 -7.37 0.39
C ASP A 297 -15.29 -6.71 -0.96
N VAL A 298 -14.42 -5.81 -1.39
CA VAL A 298 -14.51 -5.09 -2.67
C VAL A 298 -13.17 -5.13 -3.38
N ASN A 299 -13.20 -5.43 -4.68
CA ASN A 299 -12.00 -5.42 -5.52
C ASN A 299 -12.13 -4.43 -6.67
N LEU A 300 -11.16 -3.54 -6.79
CA LEU A 300 -11.03 -2.56 -7.85
C LEU A 300 -10.04 -3.12 -8.90
N ILE A 301 -10.50 -3.28 -10.15
CA ILE A 301 -9.82 -4.08 -11.17
C ILE A 301 -9.20 -3.18 -12.23
N GLY A 302 -7.93 -3.40 -12.54
CA GLY A 302 -7.23 -2.72 -13.64
C GLY A 302 -6.86 -1.27 -13.32
N ASN A 303 -7.09 -0.36 -14.29
CA ASN A 303 -6.73 1.06 -14.16
C ASN A 303 -7.76 1.85 -13.35
N THR A 304 -7.88 1.52 -12.07
CA THR A 304 -8.82 2.20 -11.16
C THR A 304 -8.15 3.32 -10.35
N ASP A 305 -8.98 4.20 -9.81
CA ASP A 305 -8.61 5.33 -8.96
C ASP A 305 -9.31 5.26 -7.60
N PHE A 306 -9.16 6.31 -6.77
CA PHE A 306 -9.78 6.37 -5.45
C PHE A 306 -11.21 6.92 -5.42
N ASN A 307 -11.83 7.17 -6.57
CA ASN A 307 -13.19 7.75 -6.62
C ASN A 307 -14.22 6.87 -5.87
N PHE A 308 -14.13 5.53 -6.02
CA PHE A 308 -14.99 4.62 -5.27
C PHE A 308 -14.80 4.75 -3.75
N VAL A 309 -13.54 4.75 -3.29
CA VAL A 309 -13.21 4.83 -1.86
C VAL A 309 -13.65 6.16 -1.27
N ILE A 310 -13.46 7.27 -2.01
CA ILE A 310 -13.93 8.60 -1.60
C ILE A 310 -15.44 8.62 -1.44
N LYS A 311 -16.18 8.14 -2.44
CA LYS A 311 -17.65 8.08 -2.38
C LYS A 311 -18.15 7.18 -1.25
N LEU A 312 -17.45 6.09 -0.95
CA LEU A 312 -17.75 5.24 0.20
C LEU A 312 -17.58 6.02 1.50
N LEU A 313 -16.49 6.77 1.65
CA LEU A 313 -16.23 7.58 2.83
C LEU A 313 -17.18 8.78 2.96
N GLU A 314 -17.66 9.36 1.87
CA GLU A 314 -18.70 10.42 1.88
C GLU A 314 -20.01 9.96 2.54
N LEU A 315 -20.31 8.65 2.55
CA LEU A 315 -21.48 8.12 3.26
C LEU A 315 -21.40 8.35 4.79
N PHE A 316 -20.21 8.51 5.34
CA PHE A 316 -20.01 8.80 6.77
C PHE A 316 -20.49 10.21 7.14
N GLU A 317 -20.47 11.16 6.21
CA GLU A 317 -20.94 12.54 6.44
C GLU A 317 -22.47 12.70 6.27
N GLN A 318 -23.15 11.73 5.67
CA GLN A 318 -24.58 11.85 5.41
C GLN A 318 -25.37 11.79 6.73
N LYS A 319 -26.22 12.80 6.94
CA LYS A 319 -27.26 12.76 7.98
C LYS A 319 -28.31 11.74 7.55
N ILE A 320 -28.60 10.77 8.42
CA ILE A 320 -29.75 9.88 8.24
C ILE A 320 -31.01 10.70 8.46
#